data_cfa952ba67d8f333961b64e2194ecc5b
#
_entry.id   cfa952ba67d8f333961b64e2194ecc5b
#
_cell.length_a   1.000
_cell.length_b   1.000
_cell.length_c   1.000
_cell.angle_alpha   90.00
_cell.angle_beta   90.00
_cell.angle_gamma   90.00
#
_symmetry.space_group_name_H-M   'P 1'
#
loop_
_entity.id
_entity.type
_entity.pdbx_description
1 polymer ?
#
loop_
_entity_poly.entity_id
_entity_poly.type
_entity_poly.pdbx_seq_one_letter_code
_entity_poly.pdbx_strand_id
1 'polypeptide(L)'
;MLPVTDSFPALAAVGGAQYSAVVAVAELAYRYRTPSAVRYEVGRSEVLLGTSGGGTEVGPELHPYFFTGFLAEPGPAAAGMLGCAAVARARYYTPASVIAAIVADPVVTSNGDRLRFESFSGCCGVHARLDLLPDALTGQPVRSGSTNVDFNEGMRAALGGAAVSGPLLLSVGADEVAVRTLGASVTERKVTLPGRWLKGFGEVQALARDMRLVAELVGAEAQRFIRGVPRNARRPLWAVPAGRGLALAVSSQPGAACLAGPHRLAELGPLLRFARGLRVYGPPVGALSLPVPSAWELDLGAARFTLTVSPEKYRGFSGEGALLGLLADAEAAADADLISVLLAWDPRIDAGRLSAEAGLPAGRVTAALGYLAASGRVGYDLAEEAFFHRELPFGAALETMHPRLVGARELMSAGSVTLAADGAGAVVRSGGVEHRVTFTQPHDTCTCPWWGKYRGTRGPCKHVLAARVAAGRANDARPGSVAAGSAGDVPGRAAARP
;
A
#
# COMPACT_ATOMS: atom_id res chain seq x y z
N MET A 1 -66.17 -19.35 -22.46
CA MET A 1 -66.82 -18.19 -23.10
C MET A 1 -66.18 -16.96 -22.50
N LEU A 2 -65.38 -16.26 -23.31
CA LEU A 2 -64.82 -14.89 -23.08
C LEU A 2 -65.99 -13.88 -23.12
N PRO A 3 -65.79 -12.62 -22.71
CA PRO A 3 -64.71 -11.74 -23.16
C PRO A 3 -64.08 -10.80 -22.09
N VAL A 4 -62.89 -10.41 -22.43
CA VAL A 4 -62.06 -9.22 -22.28
C VAL A 4 -62.84 -7.89 -22.32
N THR A 5 -62.48 -6.93 -21.45
CA THR A 5 -62.40 -5.49 -21.80
C THR A 5 -61.31 -4.80 -20.98
N ASP A 6 -60.45 -4.12 -21.74
CA ASP A 6 -59.42 -3.16 -21.29
C ASP A 6 -60.02 -1.95 -20.57
N SER A 7 -59.23 -1.40 -19.64
CA SER A 7 -59.20 0.05 -19.41
C SER A 7 -57.94 0.45 -18.64
N PHE A 8 -57.02 1.13 -19.30
CA PHE A 8 -55.95 1.92 -18.67
C PHE A 8 -56.49 3.23 -18.13
N PRO A 9 -55.99 3.76 -17.05
CA PRO A 9 -55.92 5.21 -16.88
C PRO A 9 -54.48 5.72 -16.78
N ALA A 10 -54.38 6.96 -17.21
CA ALA A 10 -53.28 7.83 -17.56
C ALA A 10 -52.25 8.05 -16.50
N LEU A 11 -51.03 8.35 -17.02
CA LEU A 11 -49.87 8.90 -16.30
C LEU A 11 -50.22 10.17 -15.50
N ALA A 12 -49.76 10.20 -14.25
CA ALA A 12 -49.48 11.42 -13.53
C ALA A 12 -47.98 11.43 -13.17
N ALA A 13 -47.29 12.44 -13.67
CA ALA A 13 -45.90 12.75 -13.38
C ALA A 13 -45.76 13.24 -11.95
N VAL A 14 -44.92 12.59 -11.14
CA VAL A 14 -44.44 13.12 -9.85
C VAL A 14 -42.97 12.81 -9.66
N GLY A 15 -42.19 13.91 -9.56
CA GLY A 15 -41.09 14.04 -8.64
C GLY A 15 -39.82 13.22 -8.89
N GLY A 16 -38.78 13.92 -9.27
CA GLY A 16 -37.41 13.39 -9.39
C GLY A 16 -36.92 12.60 -8.16
N ALA A 17 -36.78 11.31 -8.31
CA ALA A 17 -35.99 10.48 -7.41
C ALA A 17 -34.53 10.54 -7.89
N GLN A 18 -33.70 11.17 -7.08
CA GLN A 18 -32.25 11.07 -7.22
C GLN A 18 -31.87 9.60 -7.08
N TYR A 19 -31.59 8.93 -8.18
CA TYR A 19 -30.89 7.66 -8.18
C TYR A 19 -29.45 7.93 -7.77
N SER A 20 -29.14 7.86 -6.48
CA SER A 20 -27.80 7.52 -6.00
C SER A 20 -27.53 6.11 -6.48
N ALA A 21 -26.83 5.97 -7.60
CA ALA A 21 -26.24 4.70 -8.01
C ALA A 21 -25.22 4.34 -6.93
N VAL A 22 -25.60 3.53 -5.96
CA VAL A 22 -24.69 2.78 -5.12
C VAL A 22 -24.01 1.80 -6.06
N VAL A 23 -22.83 2.15 -6.55
CA VAL A 23 -21.95 1.20 -7.20
C VAL A 23 -21.65 0.14 -6.14
N ALA A 24 -22.30 -0.99 -6.27
CA ALA A 24 -22.00 -2.16 -5.46
C ALA A 24 -20.53 -2.50 -5.73
N VAL A 25 -19.66 -2.17 -4.79
CA VAL A 25 -18.27 -2.63 -4.80
C VAL A 25 -18.35 -4.14 -4.77
N ALA A 26 -17.95 -4.80 -5.85
CA ALA A 26 -17.91 -6.25 -5.90
C ALA A 26 -17.05 -6.72 -4.72
N GLU A 27 -17.66 -7.43 -3.79
CA GLU A 27 -16.95 -8.03 -2.66
C GLU A 27 -16.04 -9.12 -3.23
N LEU A 28 -14.74 -8.86 -3.25
CA LEU A 28 -13.75 -9.87 -3.56
C LEU A 28 -13.64 -10.81 -2.37
N ALA A 29 -13.87 -12.09 -2.62
CA ALA A 29 -13.82 -13.13 -1.61
C ALA A 29 -12.77 -14.18 -1.99
N TYR A 30 -11.97 -14.58 -1.01
CA TYR A 30 -11.01 -15.67 -1.14
C TYR A 30 -11.60 -16.98 -0.66
N ARG A 31 -11.10 -18.08 -1.22
CA ARG A 31 -11.43 -19.42 -0.76
C ARG A 31 -10.14 -20.18 -0.50
N TYR A 32 -10.00 -20.71 0.69
CA TYR A 32 -8.90 -21.58 1.07
C TYR A 32 -9.38 -23.03 1.00
N ARG A 33 -8.70 -23.84 0.21
CA ARG A 33 -8.98 -25.29 0.14
C ARG A 33 -8.56 -26.00 1.42
N THR A 34 -7.45 -25.56 2.01
CA THR A 34 -6.90 -26.12 3.25
C THR A 34 -6.66 -25.01 4.26
N PRO A 35 -7.01 -25.19 5.54
CA PRO A 35 -6.62 -24.27 6.59
C PRO A 35 -5.11 -24.33 6.80
N SER A 36 -4.51 -23.19 7.17
CA SER A 36 -3.14 -23.16 7.64
C SER A 36 -3.01 -23.90 8.97
N ALA A 37 -1.89 -24.57 9.15
CA ALA A 37 -1.61 -25.40 10.31
C ALA A 37 -0.15 -25.36 10.71
N VAL A 38 0.13 -25.77 11.96
CA VAL A 38 1.49 -26.07 12.39
C VAL A 38 1.56 -27.53 12.79
N ARG A 39 2.55 -28.23 12.26
CA ARG A 39 2.85 -29.60 12.59
C ARG A 39 4.10 -29.64 13.45
N TYR A 40 4.08 -30.42 14.51
CA TYR A 40 5.23 -30.67 15.36
C TYR A 40 5.76 -32.07 15.05
N GLU A 41 7.03 -32.13 14.66
CA GLU A 41 7.77 -33.36 14.48
C GLU A 41 8.95 -33.43 15.47
N VAL A 42 9.52 -34.62 15.63
CA VAL A 42 10.69 -34.77 16.54
C VAL A 42 11.84 -33.89 16.03
N GLY A 43 12.19 -32.88 16.82
CA GLY A 43 13.30 -31.98 16.55
C GLY A 43 13.00 -30.82 15.58
N ARG A 44 11.78 -30.67 15.06
CA ARG A 44 11.40 -29.55 14.18
C ARG A 44 9.93 -29.19 14.24
N SER A 45 9.62 -27.97 13.84
CA SER A 45 8.24 -27.53 13.58
C SER A 45 8.06 -27.22 12.10
N GLU A 46 6.86 -27.46 11.58
CA GLU A 46 6.51 -27.15 10.19
C GLU A 46 5.26 -26.25 10.16
N VAL A 47 5.38 -25.08 9.53
CA VAL A 47 4.28 -24.15 9.27
C VAL A 47 3.81 -24.33 7.85
N LEU A 48 2.55 -24.73 7.70
CA LEU A 48 1.85 -24.92 6.43
C LEU A 48 0.87 -23.77 6.25
N LEU A 49 1.11 -22.90 5.30
CA LEU A 49 0.21 -21.78 4.97
C LEU A 49 -0.70 -22.17 3.81
N GLY A 50 -2.01 -22.25 4.07
CA GLY A 50 -3.02 -22.41 3.04
C GLY A 50 -3.12 -21.17 2.17
N THR A 51 -3.12 -21.34 0.85
CA THR A 51 -3.22 -20.27 -0.16
C THR A 51 -4.63 -20.21 -0.76
N SER A 52 -5.02 -19.02 -1.19
CA SER A 52 -6.24 -18.80 -1.98
C SER A 52 -5.89 -18.65 -3.47
N GLY A 53 -6.84 -18.22 -4.31
CA GLY A 53 -6.55 -17.85 -5.69
C GLY A 53 -5.52 -16.72 -5.77
N GLY A 54 -4.60 -16.79 -6.74
CA GLY A 54 -3.53 -15.83 -6.91
C GLY A 54 -3.05 -15.69 -8.34
N GLY A 55 -2.20 -14.71 -8.61
CA GLY A 55 -1.44 -14.55 -9.84
C GLY A 55 -0.08 -15.24 -9.71
N THR A 56 0.35 -15.96 -10.73
CA THR A 56 1.66 -16.62 -10.81
C THR A 56 2.36 -16.25 -12.12
N GLU A 57 3.61 -16.63 -12.26
CA GLU A 57 4.38 -16.43 -13.50
C GLU A 57 3.79 -17.15 -14.73
N VAL A 58 2.94 -18.15 -14.50
CA VAL A 58 2.22 -18.86 -15.57
C VAL A 58 0.77 -18.44 -15.71
N GLY A 59 0.34 -17.44 -14.94
CA GLY A 59 -1.03 -16.91 -14.95
C GLY A 59 -1.81 -17.16 -13.66
N PRO A 60 -3.14 -16.92 -13.67
CA PRO A 60 -3.99 -17.13 -12.49
C PRO A 60 -4.03 -18.60 -12.07
N GLU A 61 -3.91 -18.85 -10.77
CA GLU A 61 -3.96 -20.18 -10.17
C GLU A 61 -4.84 -20.19 -8.92
N LEU A 62 -5.60 -21.27 -8.69
CA LEU A 62 -6.57 -21.32 -7.59
C LEU A 62 -5.92 -21.49 -6.22
N HIS A 63 -4.85 -22.26 -6.12
CA HIS A 63 -4.14 -22.53 -4.86
C HIS A 63 -2.64 -22.66 -5.12
N PRO A 64 -1.95 -21.55 -5.45
CA PRO A 64 -0.56 -21.61 -5.83
C PRO A 64 0.35 -22.09 -4.69
N TYR A 65 1.41 -22.78 -5.05
CA TYR A 65 2.46 -23.25 -4.15
C TYR A 65 3.76 -22.47 -4.46
N PHE A 66 4.23 -21.68 -3.50
CA PHE A 66 5.32 -20.74 -3.73
C PHE A 66 6.65 -21.17 -3.16
N PHE A 67 6.66 -21.81 -1.99
CA PHE A 67 7.90 -22.06 -1.28
C PHE A 67 7.77 -23.24 -0.33
N THR A 68 8.87 -24.00 -0.19
CA THR A 68 9.11 -24.90 0.94
C THR A 68 10.59 -24.85 1.32
N GLY A 69 10.87 -24.74 2.61
CA GLY A 69 12.23 -24.66 3.11
C GLY A 69 12.30 -24.28 4.58
N PHE A 70 13.51 -24.32 5.13
CA PHE A 70 13.76 -23.91 6.50
C PHE A 70 13.98 -22.39 6.57
N LEU A 71 13.54 -21.83 7.69
CA LEU A 71 13.86 -20.46 8.07
C LEU A 71 15.19 -20.44 8.85
N ALA A 72 16.15 -19.65 8.36
CA ALA A 72 17.47 -19.52 9.00
C ALA A 72 17.38 -18.90 10.40
N GLU A 73 16.49 -17.89 10.55
CA GLU A 73 16.22 -17.23 11.83
C GLU A 73 14.72 -17.38 12.17
N PRO A 74 14.28 -18.50 12.76
CA PRO A 74 12.85 -18.78 13.01
C PRO A 74 12.17 -17.76 13.91
N GLY A 75 12.86 -17.28 14.94
CA GLY A 75 12.31 -16.33 15.91
C GLY A 75 11.87 -14.99 15.29
N PRO A 76 12.76 -14.25 14.61
CA PRO A 76 12.40 -13.03 13.87
C PRO A 76 11.33 -13.24 12.82
N ALA A 77 11.43 -14.31 12.02
CA ALA A 77 10.47 -14.63 10.97
C ALA A 77 9.06 -14.87 11.53
N ALA A 78 8.94 -15.73 12.54
CA ALA A 78 7.68 -16.01 13.20
C ALA A 78 7.09 -14.77 13.88
N ALA A 79 7.91 -13.98 14.57
CA ALA A 79 7.47 -12.73 15.18
C ALA A 79 6.97 -11.72 14.13
N GLY A 80 7.63 -11.64 12.98
CA GLY A 80 7.19 -10.79 11.86
C GLY A 80 5.87 -11.26 11.26
N MET A 81 5.68 -12.55 11.01
CA MET A 81 4.40 -13.12 10.55
C MET A 81 3.27 -12.83 11.55
N LEU A 82 3.53 -13.02 12.86
CA LEU A 82 2.59 -12.68 13.91
C LEU A 82 2.31 -11.17 13.98
N GLY A 83 3.32 -10.33 13.71
CA GLY A 83 3.18 -8.88 13.60
C GLY A 83 2.21 -8.47 12.47
N CYS A 84 2.34 -9.06 11.27
CA CYS A 84 1.39 -8.87 10.18
C CYS A 84 -0.03 -9.29 10.58
N ALA A 85 -0.19 -10.45 11.23
CA ALA A 85 -1.48 -10.92 11.73
C ALA A 85 -2.07 -10.01 12.82
N ALA A 86 -1.25 -9.48 13.72
CA ALA A 86 -1.67 -8.55 14.76
C ALA A 86 -2.18 -7.24 14.15
N VAL A 87 -1.44 -6.66 13.20
CA VAL A 87 -1.87 -5.47 12.46
C VAL A 87 -3.17 -5.72 11.71
N ALA A 88 -3.34 -6.86 11.03
CA ALA A 88 -4.58 -7.19 10.32
C ALA A 88 -5.83 -7.13 11.21
N ARG A 89 -5.68 -7.44 12.49
CA ARG A 89 -6.75 -7.42 13.49
C ARG A 89 -6.83 -6.12 14.29
N ALA A 90 -5.77 -5.30 14.26
CA ALA A 90 -5.71 -4.06 15.01
C ALA A 90 -6.74 -3.03 14.49
N ARG A 91 -7.33 -2.30 15.42
CA ARG A 91 -8.35 -1.27 15.15
C ARG A 91 -8.02 -0.03 15.96
N TYR A 92 -7.32 0.90 15.37
CA TYR A 92 -6.87 2.11 16.06
C TYR A 92 -7.95 3.17 16.16
N TYR A 93 -8.84 3.21 15.18
CA TYR A 93 -10.03 4.03 15.16
C TYR A 93 -11.09 3.34 14.28
N THR A 94 -12.18 2.92 14.90
CA THR A 94 -13.32 2.35 14.18
C THR A 94 -14.59 2.80 14.88
N PRO A 95 -15.51 3.52 14.20
CA PRO A 95 -16.84 3.77 14.75
C PRO A 95 -17.52 2.45 15.08
N ALA A 96 -18.28 2.42 16.18
CA ALA A 96 -18.96 1.21 16.65
C ALA A 96 -19.88 0.56 15.59
N SER A 97 -20.40 1.34 14.63
CA SER A 97 -21.22 0.90 13.51
C SER A 97 -20.49 0.07 12.45
N VAL A 98 -19.16 -0.04 12.49
CA VAL A 98 -18.33 -0.77 11.50
C VAL A 98 -17.71 -2.04 12.12
N ILE A 99 -18.22 -2.52 13.25
CA ILE A 99 -17.66 -3.64 14.02
C ILE A 99 -18.00 -5.02 13.41
N ALA A 100 -18.57 -5.10 12.24
CA ALA A 100 -18.63 -6.39 11.52
C ALA A 100 -17.20 -6.95 11.38
N ALA A 101 -17.00 -8.17 11.87
CA ALA A 101 -15.71 -8.82 11.95
C ALA A 101 -15.08 -9.01 10.57
N ILE A 102 -14.34 -8.02 10.11
CA ILE A 102 -13.54 -8.17 8.90
C ILE A 102 -12.22 -8.78 9.35
N VAL A 103 -12.15 -10.09 9.32
CA VAL A 103 -10.89 -10.82 9.39
C VAL A 103 -10.34 -10.78 7.98
N ALA A 104 -9.31 -9.98 7.78
CA ALA A 104 -8.58 -9.96 6.53
C ALA A 104 -7.23 -10.63 6.75
N ASP A 105 -6.91 -11.56 5.88
CA ASP A 105 -5.67 -12.33 5.94
C ASP A 105 -4.56 -11.62 5.13
N PRO A 106 -3.29 -11.79 5.49
CA PRO A 106 -2.17 -11.18 4.76
C PRO A 106 -2.10 -11.65 3.31
N VAL A 107 -1.58 -10.75 2.45
CA VAL A 107 -1.10 -11.10 1.12
C VAL A 107 0.33 -11.58 1.23
N VAL A 108 0.68 -12.65 0.53
CA VAL A 108 2.06 -13.08 0.36
C VAL A 108 2.48 -12.92 -1.09
N THR A 109 3.69 -12.43 -1.31
CA THR A 109 4.34 -12.35 -2.63
C THR A 109 5.65 -13.13 -2.56
N SER A 110 5.85 -14.02 -3.53
CA SER A 110 7.12 -14.72 -3.79
C SER A 110 7.76 -14.13 -5.04
N ASN A 111 9.00 -13.70 -4.94
CA ASN A 111 9.82 -13.24 -6.07
C ASN A 111 11.02 -14.17 -6.33
N GLY A 112 10.89 -15.45 -5.98
CA GLY A 112 11.95 -16.44 -6.17
C GLY A 112 13.00 -16.44 -5.07
N ASP A 113 13.62 -15.31 -4.77
CA ASP A 113 14.67 -15.21 -3.75
C ASP A 113 14.16 -14.81 -2.36
N ARG A 114 12.92 -14.31 -2.24
CA ARG A 114 12.35 -13.76 -1.02
C ARG A 114 10.84 -13.92 -0.92
N LEU A 115 10.33 -13.84 0.31
CA LEU A 115 8.89 -13.82 0.58
C LEU A 115 8.51 -12.50 1.27
N ARG A 116 7.44 -11.86 0.80
CA ARG A 116 6.87 -10.65 1.41
C ARG A 116 5.46 -10.92 1.90
N PHE A 117 5.19 -10.61 3.16
CA PHE A 117 3.87 -10.69 3.77
C PHE A 117 3.36 -9.27 4.03
N GLU A 118 2.17 -8.94 3.54
CA GLU A 118 1.61 -7.60 3.67
C GLU A 118 0.19 -7.65 4.25
N SER A 119 -0.11 -6.72 5.15
CA SER A 119 -1.44 -6.58 5.74
C SER A 119 -1.77 -5.13 6.08
N PHE A 120 -3.07 -4.84 6.24
CA PHE A 120 -3.54 -3.57 6.77
C PHE A 120 -4.31 -3.77 8.07
N SER A 121 -4.25 -2.76 8.93
CA SER A 121 -5.16 -2.70 10.07
C SER A 121 -6.63 -2.61 9.63
N GLY A 122 -7.53 -3.08 10.47
CA GLY A 122 -8.97 -3.04 10.19
C GLY A 122 -9.51 -1.65 9.81
N CYS A 123 -8.88 -0.56 10.25
CA CYS A 123 -9.19 0.82 9.83
C CYS A 123 -8.38 1.30 8.61
N CYS A 124 -7.52 0.45 8.04
CA CYS A 124 -6.61 0.78 6.93
C CYS A 124 -5.63 1.95 7.24
N GLY A 125 -5.38 2.24 8.52
CA GLY A 125 -4.49 3.34 8.97
C GLY A 125 -3.05 2.92 9.20
N VAL A 126 -2.78 1.62 9.22
CA VAL A 126 -1.45 1.03 9.33
C VAL A 126 -1.33 -0.05 8.27
N HIS A 127 -0.25 -0.02 7.53
CA HIS A 127 0.20 -1.09 6.64
C HIS A 127 1.42 -1.76 7.29
N ALA A 128 1.42 -3.07 7.36
CA ALA A 128 2.54 -3.87 7.81
C ALA A 128 3.10 -4.69 6.66
N ARG A 129 4.42 -4.75 6.55
CA ARG A 129 5.13 -5.61 5.62
C ARG A 129 6.27 -6.32 6.34
N LEU A 130 6.32 -7.64 6.21
CA LEU A 130 7.45 -8.48 6.55
C LEU A 130 8.12 -8.92 5.26
N ASP A 131 9.41 -8.66 5.12
CA ASP A 131 10.26 -9.20 4.07
C ASP A 131 11.16 -10.28 4.70
N LEU A 132 11.02 -11.53 4.27
CA LEU A 132 11.99 -12.59 4.49
C LEU A 132 13.00 -12.51 3.32
N LEU A 133 14.20 -12.08 3.62
CA LEU A 133 15.27 -11.84 2.65
C LEU A 133 15.90 -13.16 2.17
N PRO A 134 16.73 -13.17 1.12
CA PRO A 134 17.36 -14.39 0.61
C PRO A 134 18.04 -15.22 1.71
N ASP A 135 18.76 -14.57 2.63
CA ASP A 135 19.47 -15.23 3.74
C ASP A 135 18.51 -15.83 4.80
N ALA A 136 17.24 -15.46 4.79
CA ALA A 136 16.23 -16.06 5.68
C ALA A 136 15.77 -17.43 5.23
N LEU A 137 15.95 -17.78 3.96
CA LEU A 137 15.28 -18.89 3.30
C LEU A 137 16.34 -19.95 2.90
N THR A 138 16.24 -21.13 3.49
CA THR A 138 17.08 -22.28 3.12
C THR A 138 16.16 -23.34 2.49
N GLY A 139 15.97 -23.29 1.20
CA GLY A 139 15.07 -24.19 0.48
C GLY A 139 14.95 -23.80 -0.98
N GLN A 140 13.94 -24.34 -1.64
CA GLN A 140 13.71 -24.08 -3.05
C GLN A 140 12.47 -23.19 -3.21
N PRO A 141 12.57 -22.06 -3.93
CA PRO A 141 11.37 -21.42 -4.45
C PRO A 141 10.70 -22.39 -5.41
N VAL A 142 9.41 -22.58 -5.25
CA VAL A 142 8.64 -23.45 -6.14
C VAL A 142 8.14 -22.63 -7.32
N ARG A 143 7.66 -21.42 -7.03
CA ARG A 143 7.06 -20.53 -8.03
C ARG A 143 7.02 -19.08 -7.55
N SER A 144 7.12 -18.13 -8.48
CA SER A 144 6.86 -16.72 -8.23
C SER A 144 5.36 -16.42 -8.35
N GLY A 145 4.86 -15.50 -7.52
CA GLY A 145 3.45 -15.12 -7.54
C GLY A 145 2.99 -14.36 -6.32
N SER A 146 1.70 -14.00 -6.30
CA SER A 146 1.02 -13.35 -5.17
C SER A 146 -0.31 -14.02 -4.87
N THR A 147 -0.58 -14.26 -3.59
CA THR A 147 -1.84 -14.81 -3.09
C THR A 147 -2.13 -14.33 -1.66
N ASN A 148 -3.32 -14.61 -1.15
CA ASN A 148 -3.60 -14.49 0.27
C ASN A 148 -3.31 -15.81 0.98
N VAL A 149 -2.87 -15.71 2.24
CA VAL A 149 -2.60 -16.87 3.11
C VAL A 149 -3.49 -16.82 4.36
N ASP A 150 -4.05 -17.99 4.73
CA ASP A 150 -4.90 -18.12 5.90
C ASP A 150 -4.09 -17.99 7.21
N PHE A 151 -4.30 -16.91 7.97
CA PHE A 151 -3.71 -16.73 9.30
C PHE A 151 -4.76 -16.98 10.40
N ASN A 152 -5.27 -18.21 10.47
CA ASN A 152 -6.24 -18.60 11.49
C ASN A 152 -5.67 -18.59 12.92
N GLU A 153 -6.55 -18.71 13.91
CA GLU A 153 -6.16 -18.59 15.32
C GLU A 153 -5.24 -19.74 15.77
N GLY A 154 -5.53 -20.95 15.34
CA GLY A 154 -4.72 -22.13 15.69
C GLY A 154 -3.29 -22.01 15.18
N MET A 155 -3.13 -21.59 13.93
CA MET A 155 -1.82 -21.34 13.33
C MET A 155 -1.04 -20.24 14.09
N ARG A 156 -1.70 -19.12 14.43
CA ARG A 156 -1.04 -18.02 15.18
C ARG A 156 -0.60 -18.45 16.58
N ALA A 157 -1.45 -19.21 17.29
CA ALA A 157 -1.10 -19.73 18.62
C ALA A 157 0.09 -20.68 18.55
N ALA A 158 0.07 -21.60 17.60
CA ALA A 158 1.14 -22.56 17.41
C ALA A 158 2.46 -21.89 16.95
N LEU A 159 2.38 -20.90 16.03
CA LEU A 159 3.55 -20.15 15.57
C LEU A 159 4.19 -19.37 16.72
N GLY A 160 3.41 -18.84 17.66
CA GLY A 160 3.92 -18.18 18.88
C GLY A 160 4.75 -19.11 19.76
N GLY A 161 4.40 -20.39 19.83
CA GLY A 161 5.16 -21.43 20.54
C GLY A 161 6.35 -21.97 19.74
N ALA A 162 6.18 -22.18 18.45
CA ALA A 162 7.19 -22.77 17.56
C ALA A 162 8.45 -21.89 17.39
N ALA A 163 8.30 -20.58 17.46
CA ALA A 163 9.40 -19.62 17.31
C ALA A 163 10.51 -19.74 18.36
N VAL A 164 10.30 -20.52 19.42
CA VAL A 164 11.23 -20.69 20.54
C VAL A 164 11.93 -22.05 20.52
N SER A 165 11.47 -23.03 19.71
CA SER A 165 11.71 -24.45 19.95
C SER A 165 12.58 -25.18 18.91
N GLY A 166 13.28 -24.51 18.00
CA GLY A 166 14.19 -25.16 17.06
C GLY A 166 13.95 -24.83 15.59
N PRO A 167 14.44 -25.67 14.65
CA PRO A 167 14.29 -25.46 13.23
C PRO A 167 12.82 -25.35 12.81
N LEU A 168 12.48 -24.35 11.99
CA LEU A 168 11.14 -24.12 11.48
C LEU A 168 11.12 -24.28 9.97
N LEU A 169 10.39 -25.27 9.49
CA LEU A 169 10.07 -25.45 8.08
C LEU A 169 8.85 -24.60 7.73
N LEU A 170 8.95 -23.83 6.67
CA LEU A 170 7.83 -23.02 6.13
C LEU A 170 7.43 -23.56 4.77
N SER A 171 6.13 -23.84 4.59
CA SER A 171 5.53 -24.11 3.29
C SER A 171 4.45 -23.08 3.00
N VAL A 172 4.55 -22.38 1.86
CA VAL A 172 3.56 -21.42 1.36
C VAL A 172 2.82 -22.04 0.18
N GLY A 173 1.60 -22.48 0.43
CA GLY A 173 0.85 -23.41 -0.41
C GLY A 173 1.04 -24.84 0.10
N ALA A 174 0.11 -25.72 -0.23
CA ALA A 174 0.18 -27.10 0.20
C ALA A 174 0.40 -28.01 -1.01
N ASP A 175 1.39 -28.88 -0.91
CA ASP A 175 1.49 -30.08 -1.75
C ASP A 175 0.27 -30.99 -1.47
N GLU A 176 -0.26 -31.65 -2.51
CA GLU A 176 -1.39 -32.59 -2.37
C GLU A 176 -1.11 -33.70 -1.34
N VAL A 177 0.15 -34.09 -1.16
CA VAL A 177 0.55 -35.11 -0.18
C VAL A 177 0.39 -34.58 1.25
N ALA A 178 0.80 -33.34 1.52
CA ALA A 178 0.65 -32.70 2.83
C ALA A 178 -0.83 -32.52 3.20
N VAL A 179 -1.68 -32.20 2.23
CA VAL A 179 -3.15 -32.09 2.40
C VAL A 179 -3.78 -33.42 2.81
N ARG A 180 -3.39 -34.54 2.18
CA ARG A 180 -3.92 -35.87 2.51
C ARG A 180 -3.54 -36.34 3.90
N THR A 181 -2.37 -35.96 4.40
CA THR A 181 -1.86 -36.38 5.72
C THR A 181 -2.53 -35.62 6.87
N LEU A 182 -3.10 -34.45 6.63
CA LEU A 182 -3.77 -33.66 7.66
C LEU A 182 -5.12 -34.23 8.12
N GLY A 183 -5.71 -35.18 7.39
CA GLY A 183 -6.98 -35.84 7.79
C GLY A 183 -8.15 -34.85 8.00
N ALA A 184 -7.99 -33.62 7.62
CA ALA A 184 -8.97 -32.55 7.85
C ALA A 184 -10.11 -32.67 6.85
N SER A 185 -11.36 -32.65 7.34
CA SER A 185 -12.52 -32.41 6.49
C SER A 185 -12.33 -31.05 5.83
N VAL A 186 -12.29 -31.05 4.48
CA VAL A 186 -12.08 -29.85 3.67
C VAL A 186 -13.31 -28.95 3.81
N THR A 187 -13.27 -28.00 4.74
CA THR A 187 -14.26 -26.93 4.81
C THR A 187 -13.65 -25.71 4.14
N GLU A 188 -14.10 -25.37 2.93
CA GLU A 188 -13.69 -24.14 2.27
C GLU A 188 -14.00 -22.94 3.16
N ARG A 189 -12.97 -22.22 3.59
CA ARG A 189 -13.13 -20.97 4.32
C ARG A 189 -13.18 -19.82 3.33
N LYS A 190 -14.31 -19.12 3.26
CA LYS A 190 -14.48 -17.90 2.47
C LYS A 190 -14.13 -16.68 3.32
N VAL A 191 -13.24 -15.83 2.83
CA VAL A 191 -12.87 -14.55 3.45
C VAL A 191 -13.07 -13.42 2.46
N THR A 192 -13.70 -12.34 2.90
CA THR A 192 -13.94 -11.15 2.07
C THR A 192 -12.82 -10.14 2.22
N LEU A 193 -12.20 -9.70 1.12
CA LEU A 193 -11.24 -8.61 1.13
C LEU A 193 -11.97 -7.26 1.20
N PRO A 194 -11.70 -6.45 2.21
CA PRO A 194 -12.32 -5.13 2.29
C PRO A 194 -11.87 -4.22 1.15
N GLY A 195 -12.82 -3.59 0.44
CA GLY A 195 -12.50 -2.64 -0.64
C GLY A 195 -11.57 -1.50 -0.22
N ARG A 196 -11.51 -1.16 1.07
CA ARG A 196 -10.55 -0.20 1.62
C ARG A 196 -9.10 -0.69 1.61
N TRP A 197 -8.87 -2.01 1.75
CA TRP A 197 -7.53 -2.60 1.65
C TRP A 197 -7.02 -2.50 0.22
N LEU A 198 -7.90 -2.76 -0.77
CA LEU A 198 -7.57 -2.65 -2.19
C LEU A 198 -7.02 -1.25 -2.49
N LYS A 199 -7.79 -0.21 -2.09
CA LYS A 199 -7.34 1.18 -2.23
C LYS A 199 -6.07 1.48 -1.45
N GLY A 200 -5.93 0.90 -0.25
CA GLY A 200 -4.77 1.06 0.61
C GLY A 200 -3.49 0.55 -0.03
N PHE A 201 -3.54 -0.58 -0.71
CA PHE A 201 -2.36 -1.16 -1.39
C PHE A 201 -1.80 -0.22 -2.47
N GLY A 202 -2.63 0.33 -3.34
CA GLY A 202 -2.20 1.31 -4.33
C GLY A 202 -1.69 2.61 -3.69
N GLU A 203 -2.40 3.11 -2.66
CA GLU A 203 -2.07 4.36 -1.99
C GLU A 203 -0.72 4.30 -1.27
N VAL A 204 -0.42 3.20 -0.55
CA VAL A 204 0.87 3.04 0.16
C VAL A 204 2.03 3.03 -0.83
N GLN A 205 1.89 2.38 -1.99
CA GLN A 205 2.96 2.36 -3.00
C GLN A 205 3.19 3.75 -3.60
N ALA A 206 2.09 4.48 -3.88
CA ALA A 206 2.18 5.85 -4.39
C ALA A 206 2.90 6.78 -3.40
N LEU A 207 2.59 6.65 -2.10
CA LEU A 207 3.21 7.43 -1.03
C LEU A 207 4.66 7.05 -0.76
N ALA A 208 4.99 5.75 -0.80
CA ALA A 208 6.33 5.25 -0.51
C ALA A 208 7.39 5.81 -1.47
N ARG A 209 7.06 6.01 -2.73
CA ARG A 209 7.98 6.61 -3.72
C ARG A 209 8.50 7.99 -3.36
N ASP A 210 7.70 8.75 -2.61
CA ASP A 210 8.05 10.11 -2.20
C ASP A 210 8.74 10.16 -0.83
N MET A 211 8.84 9.02 -0.14
CA MET A 211 9.55 8.92 1.14
C MET A 211 11.06 8.84 0.93
N ARG A 212 11.80 9.41 1.86
CA ARG A 212 13.26 9.36 1.93
C ARG A 212 13.67 8.91 3.33
N LEU A 213 14.87 8.34 3.45
CA LEU A 213 15.44 8.00 4.74
C LEU A 213 15.62 9.27 5.57
N VAL A 214 14.98 9.34 6.72
CA VAL A 214 15.05 10.45 7.69
C VAL A 214 16.08 10.16 8.77
N ALA A 215 16.11 8.91 9.26
CA ALA A 215 17.06 8.49 10.30
C ALA A 215 17.28 6.98 10.24
N GLU A 216 18.46 6.60 10.71
CA GLU A 216 18.83 5.21 10.97
C GLU A 216 19.43 5.09 12.38
N LEU A 217 18.88 4.17 13.18
CA LEU A 217 19.28 3.94 14.56
C LEU A 217 19.77 2.50 14.72
N VAL A 218 20.80 2.29 15.53
CA VAL A 218 21.24 0.94 15.93
C VAL A 218 20.25 0.33 16.94
N GLY A 219 20.27 -0.99 17.11
CA GLY A 219 19.23 -1.73 17.85
C GLY A 219 18.93 -1.20 19.26
N ALA A 220 19.93 -0.81 20.03
CA ALA A 220 19.72 -0.29 21.39
C ALA A 220 19.00 1.07 21.39
N GLU A 221 19.39 1.98 20.48
CA GLU A 221 18.72 3.27 20.30
C GLU A 221 17.30 3.09 19.74
N ALA A 222 17.13 2.17 18.79
CA ALA A 222 15.82 1.82 18.24
C ALA A 222 14.86 1.35 19.34
N GLN A 223 15.31 0.42 20.18
CA GLN A 223 14.52 -0.08 21.31
C GLN A 223 14.16 1.02 22.30
N ARG A 224 15.15 1.88 22.66
CA ARG A 224 14.94 3.01 23.59
C ARG A 224 13.92 3.97 23.01
N PHE A 225 14.05 4.36 21.74
CA PHE A 225 13.14 5.27 21.09
C PHE A 225 11.71 4.72 21.06
N ILE A 226 11.50 3.51 20.50
CA ILE A 226 10.15 2.92 20.36
C ILE A 226 9.47 2.72 21.72
N ARG A 227 10.20 2.29 22.75
CA ARG A 227 9.66 2.16 24.12
C ARG A 227 9.32 3.51 24.76
N GLY A 228 10.07 4.57 24.41
CA GLY A 228 9.90 5.92 24.92
C GLY A 228 8.79 6.70 24.21
N VAL A 229 8.23 6.21 23.11
CA VAL A 229 7.15 6.89 22.37
C VAL A 229 5.87 6.97 23.23
N PRO A 230 5.34 8.18 23.52
CA PRO A 230 4.15 8.34 24.37
C PRO A 230 2.92 7.83 23.62
N ARG A 231 2.30 6.76 24.14
CA ARG A 231 1.15 6.10 23.50
C ARG A 231 -0.14 6.94 23.56
N ASN A 232 -0.24 7.86 24.51
CA ASN A 232 -1.45 8.66 24.75
C ASN A 232 -1.41 10.05 24.11
N ALA A 233 -0.45 10.34 23.22
CA ALA A 233 -0.37 11.63 22.56
C ALA A 233 -1.63 11.89 21.71
N ARG A 234 -2.32 13.02 22.01
CA ARG A 234 -3.54 13.42 21.31
C ARG A 234 -3.25 14.07 19.95
N ARG A 235 -2.07 14.71 19.82
CA ARG A 235 -1.62 15.40 18.61
C ARG A 235 -0.57 14.56 17.91
N PRO A 236 -0.40 14.72 16.59
CA PRO A 236 0.75 14.20 15.88
C PRO A 236 2.06 14.67 16.53
N LEU A 237 3.03 13.78 16.59
CA LEU A 237 4.40 14.07 16.98
C LEU A 237 5.30 14.02 15.75
N TRP A 238 6.49 14.57 15.89
CA TRP A 238 7.49 14.59 14.83
C TRP A 238 8.78 14.02 15.37
N ALA A 239 9.28 12.97 14.74
CA ALA A 239 10.58 12.39 15.07
C ALA A 239 11.65 13.17 14.32
N VAL A 240 12.49 13.86 15.06
CA VAL A 240 13.56 14.74 14.56
C VAL A 240 14.89 14.08 14.82
N PRO A 241 15.77 13.92 13.81
CA PRO A 241 17.13 13.43 14.02
C PRO A 241 17.86 14.28 15.07
N ALA A 242 18.42 13.66 16.09
CA ALA A 242 19.11 14.30 17.20
C ALA A 242 20.32 13.48 17.63
N GLY A 243 21.52 13.90 17.25
CA GLY A 243 22.75 13.15 17.49
C GLY A 243 22.68 11.76 16.86
N ARG A 244 22.82 10.69 17.68
CA ARG A 244 22.75 9.30 17.23
C ARG A 244 21.34 8.69 17.33
N GLY A 245 20.32 9.50 17.66
CA GLY A 245 18.96 9.04 17.92
C GLY A 245 17.91 9.95 17.31
N LEU A 246 16.70 9.85 17.84
CA LEU A 246 15.55 10.65 17.48
C LEU A 246 15.00 11.36 18.73
N ALA A 247 14.69 12.65 18.60
CA ALA A 247 13.90 13.39 19.58
C ALA A 247 12.46 13.53 19.08
N LEU A 248 11.50 13.71 20.00
CA LEU A 248 10.10 13.96 19.67
C LEU A 248 9.78 15.44 19.82
N ALA A 249 9.23 16.03 18.76
CA ALA A 249 8.73 17.40 18.73
C ALA A 249 7.22 17.43 18.50
N VAL A 250 6.55 18.53 18.92
CA VAL A 250 5.11 18.74 18.75
C VAL A 250 4.78 19.49 17.45
N SER A 251 5.78 20.04 16.79
CA SER A 251 5.67 20.76 15.51
C SER A 251 6.60 20.15 14.47
N SER A 252 6.22 20.29 13.19
CA SER A 252 7.06 19.86 12.08
C SER A 252 8.35 20.69 12.00
N GLN A 253 9.42 20.03 11.59
CA GLN A 253 10.72 20.63 11.34
C GLN A 253 11.30 20.05 10.05
N PRO A 254 12.14 20.79 9.31
CA PRO A 254 12.84 20.23 8.16
C PRO A 254 13.59 18.93 8.54
N GLY A 255 13.45 17.90 7.72
CA GLY A 255 14.09 16.61 7.96
C GLY A 255 13.46 15.74 9.06
N ALA A 256 12.28 16.09 9.58
CA ALA A 256 11.55 15.26 10.55
C ALA A 256 10.63 14.25 9.87
N ALA A 257 10.37 13.11 10.54
CA ALA A 257 9.31 12.19 10.17
C ALA A 257 8.06 12.40 11.04
N CYS A 258 6.88 12.45 10.40
CA CYS A 258 5.61 12.60 11.12
C CYS A 258 5.22 11.29 11.81
N LEU A 259 4.81 11.36 13.06
CA LEU A 259 4.27 10.26 13.84
C LEU A 259 2.84 10.60 14.30
N ALA A 260 1.90 10.42 13.40
CA ALA A 260 0.49 10.61 13.71
C ALA A 260 -0.08 9.37 14.41
N GLY A 261 -0.59 9.54 15.64
CA GLY A 261 -1.09 8.42 16.46
C GLY A 261 0.03 7.48 16.91
N PRO A 262 0.91 7.93 17.81
CA PRO A 262 2.12 7.21 18.25
C PRO A 262 1.87 5.80 18.80
N HIS A 263 0.68 5.54 19.36
CA HIS A 263 0.27 4.22 19.84
C HIS A 263 0.30 3.13 18.76
N ARG A 264 0.24 3.50 17.47
CA ARG A 264 0.31 2.56 16.34
C ARG A 264 1.68 1.87 16.23
N LEU A 265 2.77 2.51 16.72
CA LEU A 265 4.09 1.88 16.79
C LEU A 265 4.19 0.79 17.88
N ALA A 266 3.18 0.62 18.72
CA ALA A 266 3.15 -0.46 19.71
C ALA A 266 3.25 -1.86 19.07
N GLU A 267 2.81 -2.00 17.82
CA GLU A 267 2.90 -3.24 17.06
C GLU A 267 4.34 -3.68 16.77
N LEU A 268 5.31 -2.76 16.84
CA LEU A 268 6.73 -3.09 16.78
C LEU A 268 7.27 -3.72 18.09
N GLY A 269 6.55 -3.56 19.20
CA GLY A 269 6.98 -3.99 20.54
C GLY A 269 7.47 -5.43 20.61
N PRO A 270 6.72 -6.44 20.14
CA PRO A 270 7.13 -7.85 20.18
C PRO A 270 8.40 -8.16 19.35
N LEU A 271 8.67 -7.34 18.32
CA LEU A 271 9.82 -7.52 17.42
C LEU A 271 11.10 -6.87 17.95
N LEU A 272 10.99 -5.93 18.91
CA LEU A 272 12.16 -5.16 19.40
C LEU A 272 13.28 -6.03 19.97
N ARG A 273 12.98 -7.21 20.50
CA ARG A 273 13.97 -8.13 21.02
C ARG A 273 14.92 -8.69 19.94
N PHE A 274 14.48 -8.64 18.68
CA PHE A 274 15.24 -9.07 17.51
C PHE A 274 15.83 -7.91 16.71
N ALA A 275 15.44 -6.66 17.04
CA ALA A 275 15.82 -5.49 16.27
C ALA A 275 17.33 -5.23 16.33
N ARG A 276 17.98 -5.24 15.17
CA ARG A 276 19.38 -4.83 14.94
C ARG A 276 19.47 -3.33 14.65
N GLY A 277 18.40 -2.76 14.06
CA GLY A 277 18.30 -1.34 13.74
C GLY A 277 16.86 -0.91 13.48
N LEU A 278 16.68 0.40 13.30
CA LEU A 278 15.45 1.03 12.90
C LEU A 278 15.75 2.09 11.83
N ARG A 279 15.14 1.98 10.66
CA ARG A 279 15.11 3.01 9.64
C ARG A 279 13.77 3.71 9.67
N VAL A 280 13.81 5.04 9.56
CA VAL A 280 12.60 5.88 9.55
C VAL A 280 12.54 6.63 8.23
N TYR A 281 11.41 6.54 7.56
CA TYR A 281 11.20 7.17 6.26
C TYR A 281 10.02 8.13 6.31
N GLY A 282 10.09 9.21 5.55
CA GLY A 282 9.01 10.16 5.37
C GLY A 282 9.22 11.04 4.15
N PRO A 283 8.16 11.69 3.64
CA PRO A 283 8.32 12.69 2.60
C PRO A 283 9.05 13.91 3.17
N PRO A 284 9.71 14.72 2.32
CA PRO A 284 10.29 16.00 2.73
C PRO A 284 9.24 16.91 3.40
N VAL A 285 9.59 17.46 4.55
CA VAL A 285 8.72 18.35 5.33
C VAL A 285 9.43 19.65 5.69
N GLY A 286 8.64 20.71 5.87
CA GLY A 286 9.11 22.02 6.36
C GLY A 286 8.52 22.37 7.74
N ALA A 287 8.81 23.56 8.23
CA ALA A 287 8.44 24.01 9.57
C ALA A 287 6.92 24.09 9.84
N LEU A 288 6.09 24.19 8.80
CA LEU A 288 4.64 24.32 8.90
C LEU A 288 3.91 23.19 8.17
N SER A 289 4.58 22.06 7.93
CA SER A 289 3.96 20.92 7.24
C SER A 289 2.82 20.33 8.06
N LEU A 290 1.72 20.06 7.36
CA LEU A 290 0.64 19.26 7.92
C LEU A 290 1.12 17.81 8.12
N PRO A 291 0.41 17.02 8.95
CA PRO A 291 0.74 15.61 9.12
C PRO A 291 0.79 14.85 7.80
N VAL A 292 1.85 14.09 7.61
CA VAL A 292 2.15 13.27 6.43
C VAL A 292 2.34 11.80 6.82
N PRO A 293 2.23 10.84 5.90
CA PRO A 293 2.52 9.44 6.21
C PRO A 293 4.02 9.26 6.51
N SER A 294 4.34 8.19 7.25
CA SER A 294 5.72 7.79 7.51
C SER A 294 5.84 6.28 7.58
N ALA A 295 7.05 5.74 7.37
CA ALA A 295 7.35 4.32 7.49
C ALA A 295 8.46 4.08 8.50
N TRP A 296 8.33 2.98 9.24
CA TRP A 296 9.18 2.59 10.38
C TRP A 296 9.59 1.14 10.17
N GLU A 297 10.84 0.93 9.75
CA GLU A 297 11.36 -0.38 9.37
C GLU A 297 12.36 -0.88 10.42
N LEU A 298 12.05 -2.02 11.04
CA LEU A 298 12.98 -2.75 11.88
C LEU A 298 13.85 -3.68 11.03
N ASP A 299 15.16 -3.55 11.16
CA ASP A 299 16.10 -4.54 10.71
C ASP A 299 16.12 -5.69 11.73
N LEU A 300 15.78 -6.88 11.28
CA LEU A 300 15.73 -8.10 12.09
C LEU A 300 16.81 -9.12 11.66
N GLY A 301 17.80 -8.71 10.88
CA GLY A 301 18.84 -9.56 10.30
C GLY A 301 18.42 -10.08 8.93
N ALA A 302 18.17 -11.36 8.83
CA ALA A 302 17.68 -11.95 7.57
C ALA A 302 16.23 -11.58 7.23
N ALA A 303 15.57 -10.74 8.04
CA ALA A 303 14.23 -10.23 7.79
C ALA A 303 14.14 -8.72 8.05
N ARG A 304 13.12 -8.06 7.47
CA ARG A 304 12.76 -6.67 7.74
C ARG A 304 11.27 -6.60 8.05
N PHE A 305 10.90 -5.76 9.01
CA PHE A 305 9.50 -5.50 9.32
C PHE A 305 9.20 -4.01 9.28
N THR A 306 8.35 -3.61 8.34
CA THR A 306 8.01 -2.21 8.08
C THR A 306 6.57 -1.93 8.48
N LEU A 307 6.37 -0.88 9.30
CA LEU A 307 5.06 -0.27 9.54
C LEU A 307 4.97 1.06 8.81
N THR A 308 4.03 1.19 7.88
CA THR A 308 3.67 2.47 7.29
C THR A 308 2.40 3.00 7.97
N VAL A 309 2.44 4.23 8.48
CA VAL A 309 1.35 4.85 9.21
C VAL A 309 0.75 6.02 8.43
N SER A 310 -0.59 6.08 8.38
CA SER A 310 -1.31 7.16 7.72
C SER A 310 -1.16 8.50 8.46
N PRO A 311 -1.37 9.65 7.80
CA PRO A 311 -1.12 10.97 8.41
C PRO A 311 -2.05 11.32 9.56
N GLU A 312 -3.17 10.59 9.70
CA GLU A 312 -4.14 10.83 10.77
C GLU A 312 -4.60 9.51 11.40
N LYS A 313 -4.68 9.47 12.75
CA LYS A 313 -5.03 8.26 13.49
C LYS A 313 -6.43 7.73 13.20
N TYR A 314 -7.35 8.58 12.74
CA TYR A 314 -8.75 8.26 12.44
C TYR A 314 -9.04 8.14 10.95
N ARG A 315 -8.03 8.23 10.09
CA ARG A 315 -8.17 8.15 8.65
C ARG A 315 -7.18 7.13 8.07
N GLY A 316 -7.70 6.15 7.36
CA GLY A 316 -6.89 5.14 6.69
C GLY A 316 -6.40 5.59 5.31
N PHE A 317 -5.44 4.88 4.77
CA PHE A 317 -4.87 5.09 3.45
C PHE A 317 -5.92 5.13 2.34
N SER A 318 -6.99 4.34 2.43
CA SER A 318 -8.09 4.35 1.45
C SER A 318 -8.80 5.70 1.26
N GLY A 319 -8.58 6.66 2.15
CA GLY A 319 -9.16 8.01 2.09
C GLY A 319 -8.21 9.09 1.58
N GLU A 320 -6.94 8.76 1.34
CA GLU A 320 -5.91 9.71 0.87
C GLU A 320 -6.16 10.07 -0.61
N GLY A 321 -5.38 9.73 -1.54
CA GLY A 321 -5.58 9.99 -2.97
C GLY A 321 -4.32 10.44 -3.68
N ALA A 322 -3.16 10.09 -3.15
CA ALA A 322 -1.88 10.27 -3.82
C ALA A 322 -1.82 9.49 -5.13
N LEU A 323 -2.42 8.30 -5.14
CA LEU A 323 -2.47 7.45 -6.33
C LEU A 323 -3.33 8.03 -7.48
N LEU A 324 -4.25 8.97 -7.21
CA LEU A 324 -5.20 9.44 -8.23
C LEU A 324 -4.51 10.15 -9.40
N GLY A 325 -3.45 10.89 -9.13
CA GLY A 325 -2.64 11.52 -10.18
C GLY A 325 -1.97 10.48 -11.09
N LEU A 326 -1.43 9.41 -10.50
CA LEU A 326 -0.81 8.31 -11.24
C LEU A 326 -1.82 7.58 -12.13
N LEU A 327 -2.99 7.23 -11.58
CA LEU A 327 -4.06 6.55 -12.32
C LEU A 327 -4.77 7.43 -13.36
N ALA A 328 -4.61 8.75 -13.30
CA ALA A 328 -5.18 9.67 -14.26
C ALA A 328 -4.27 9.92 -15.48
N ASP A 329 -3.01 9.49 -15.43
CA ASP A 329 -2.03 9.66 -16.48
C ASP A 329 -2.24 8.62 -17.61
N ALA A 330 -2.82 9.06 -18.73
CA ALA A 330 -3.12 8.20 -19.86
C ALA A 330 -1.84 7.72 -20.60
N GLU A 331 -0.78 8.53 -20.63
CA GLU A 331 0.51 8.15 -21.23
C GLU A 331 1.17 7.06 -20.38
N ALA A 332 1.22 7.27 -19.05
CA ALA A 332 1.74 6.28 -18.12
C ALA A 332 0.92 4.97 -18.14
N ALA A 333 -0.40 5.04 -18.37
CA ALA A 333 -1.23 3.86 -18.53
C ALA A 333 -0.87 3.04 -19.78
N ALA A 334 -0.70 3.72 -20.92
CA ALA A 334 -0.29 3.07 -22.18
C ALA A 334 1.12 2.46 -22.08
N ASP A 335 2.05 3.18 -21.46
CA ASP A 335 3.42 2.66 -21.21
C ASP A 335 3.39 1.49 -20.22
N ALA A 336 2.49 1.52 -19.24
CA ALA A 336 2.33 0.44 -18.27
C ALA A 336 1.91 -0.88 -18.91
N ASP A 337 1.08 -0.84 -19.94
CA ASP A 337 0.71 -2.04 -20.70
C ASP A 337 1.94 -2.65 -21.39
N LEU A 338 2.79 -1.83 -22.02
CA LEU A 338 4.05 -2.29 -22.63
C LEU A 338 5.02 -2.82 -21.56
N ILE A 339 5.26 -2.07 -20.50
CA ILE A 339 6.17 -2.45 -19.41
C ILE A 339 5.72 -3.75 -18.75
N SER A 340 4.42 -3.96 -18.59
CA SER A 340 3.90 -5.16 -17.90
C SER A 340 4.21 -6.46 -18.63
N VAL A 341 4.40 -6.43 -19.94
CA VAL A 341 4.81 -7.61 -20.74
C VAL A 341 6.28 -7.96 -20.51
N LEU A 342 7.10 -6.98 -20.11
CA LEU A 342 8.54 -7.14 -19.86
C LEU A 342 8.86 -7.51 -18.41
N LEU A 343 7.88 -7.50 -17.51
CA LEU A 343 8.08 -7.87 -16.10
C LEU A 343 8.21 -9.39 -15.95
N ALA A 344 9.18 -9.82 -15.16
CA ALA A 344 9.56 -11.22 -14.97
C ALA A 344 9.56 -11.65 -13.50
N TRP A 345 8.63 -11.15 -12.67
CA TRP A 345 8.56 -11.41 -11.22
C TRP A 345 9.85 -11.05 -10.47
N ASP A 346 10.59 -10.07 -10.99
CA ASP A 346 11.83 -9.60 -10.41
C ASP A 346 11.63 -9.17 -8.95
N PRO A 347 12.51 -9.61 -8.02
CA PRO A 347 12.51 -9.13 -6.65
C PRO A 347 12.89 -7.65 -6.55
N ARG A 348 13.64 -7.17 -7.56
CA ARG A 348 14.01 -5.78 -7.77
C ARG A 348 13.98 -5.49 -9.26
N ILE A 349 13.03 -4.67 -9.67
CA ILE A 349 12.85 -4.27 -11.07
C ILE A 349 13.96 -3.29 -11.47
N ASP A 350 14.70 -3.62 -12.50
CA ASP A 350 15.69 -2.75 -13.12
C ASP A 350 15.01 -1.82 -14.15
N ALA A 351 14.78 -0.56 -13.75
CA ALA A 351 14.19 0.44 -14.61
C ALA A 351 15.08 0.80 -15.82
N GLY A 352 16.42 0.64 -15.70
CA GLY A 352 17.35 0.86 -16.81
C GLY A 352 17.22 -0.21 -17.88
N ARG A 353 17.13 -1.48 -17.47
CA ARG A 353 16.83 -2.61 -18.37
C ARG A 353 15.50 -2.39 -19.10
N LEU A 354 14.43 -2.08 -18.34
CA LEU A 354 13.11 -1.82 -18.94
C LEU A 354 13.14 -0.63 -19.92
N SER A 355 13.90 0.42 -19.62
CA SER A 355 14.09 1.57 -20.52
C SER A 355 14.70 1.15 -21.86
N ALA A 356 15.73 0.32 -21.83
CA ALA A 356 16.40 -0.19 -23.02
C ALA A 356 15.49 -1.14 -23.83
N GLU A 357 14.82 -2.09 -23.17
CA GLU A 357 13.97 -3.09 -23.81
C GLU A 357 12.68 -2.48 -24.40
N ALA A 358 12.05 -1.53 -23.69
CA ALA A 358 10.84 -0.86 -24.15
C ALA A 358 11.11 0.28 -25.14
N GLY A 359 12.35 0.75 -25.27
CA GLY A 359 12.68 1.95 -26.04
C GLY A 359 12.09 3.24 -25.47
N LEU A 360 11.82 3.28 -24.17
CA LEU A 360 11.21 4.42 -23.47
C LEU A 360 12.23 5.18 -22.63
N PRO A 361 12.15 6.53 -22.57
CA PRO A 361 12.97 7.31 -21.63
C PRO A 361 12.74 6.89 -20.18
N ALA A 362 13.77 6.94 -19.34
CA ALA A 362 13.71 6.52 -17.94
C ALA A 362 12.56 7.17 -17.13
N GLY A 363 12.24 8.44 -17.42
CA GLY A 363 11.12 9.15 -16.79
C GLY A 363 9.77 8.51 -17.11
N ARG A 364 9.55 8.06 -18.36
CA ARG A 364 8.32 7.37 -18.78
C ARG A 364 8.22 5.99 -18.13
N VAL A 365 9.32 5.22 -18.10
CA VAL A 365 9.36 3.93 -17.38
C VAL A 365 9.02 4.11 -15.90
N THR A 366 9.57 5.16 -15.25
CA THR A 366 9.26 5.46 -13.86
C THR A 366 7.79 5.85 -13.64
N ALA A 367 7.18 6.58 -14.58
CA ALA A 367 5.76 6.92 -14.56
C ALA A 367 4.89 5.67 -14.73
N ALA A 368 5.23 4.81 -15.70
CA ALA A 368 4.55 3.53 -15.95
C ALA A 368 4.61 2.59 -14.73
N LEU A 369 5.80 2.43 -14.11
CA LEU A 369 5.95 1.67 -12.87
C LEU A 369 5.13 2.29 -11.73
N GLY A 370 5.00 3.61 -11.68
CA GLY A 370 4.12 4.31 -10.74
C GLY A 370 2.64 4.00 -10.95
N TYR A 371 2.20 3.95 -12.21
CA TYR A 371 0.85 3.52 -12.57
C TYR A 371 0.60 2.07 -12.17
N LEU A 372 1.54 1.16 -12.48
CA LEU A 372 1.46 -0.25 -12.10
C LEU A 372 1.42 -0.43 -10.57
N ALA A 373 2.17 0.39 -9.83
CA ALA A 373 2.13 0.37 -8.37
C ALA A 373 0.77 0.83 -7.82
N ALA A 374 0.23 1.92 -8.37
CA ALA A 374 -1.10 2.42 -8.01
C ALA A 374 -2.22 1.43 -8.37
N SER A 375 -2.04 0.64 -9.44
CA SER A 375 -2.99 -0.41 -9.86
C SER A 375 -2.75 -1.78 -9.19
N GLY A 376 -1.74 -1.91 -8.32
CA GLY A 376 -1.47 -3.12 -7.54
C GLY A 376 -0.69 -4.21 -8.29
N ARG A 377 -0.05 -3.88 -9.42
CA ARG A 377 0.73 -4.82 -10.25
C ARG A 377 2.21 -4.85 -9.92
N VAL A 378 2.72 -3.84 -9.22
CA VAL A 378 4.06 -3.83 -8.63
C VAL A 378 3.99 -3.27 -7.20
N GLY A 379 4.98 -3.59 -6.40
CA GLY A 379 5.21 -2.97 -5.08
C GLY A 379 6.44 -2.10 -5.10
N TYR A 380 6.65 -1.29 -4.05
CA TYR A 380 7.84 -0.47 -3.88
C TYR A 380 8.55 -0.82 -2.56
N ASP A 381 9.84 -1.05 -2.63
CA ASP A 381 10.70 -1.34 -1.49
C ASP A 381 11.47 -0.08 -1.10
N LEU A 382 11.19 0.46 0.10
CA LEU A 382 11.82 1.67 0.62
C LEU A 382 13.33 1.50 0.88
N ALA A 383 13.73 0.34 1.40
CA ALA A 383 15.13 0.09 1.73
C ALA A 383 15.99 -0.13 0.49
N GLU A 384 15.42 -0.68 -0.57
CA GLU A 384 16.09 -0.93 -1.85
C GLU A 384 15.88 0.21 -2.86
N GLU A 385 15.01 1.19 -2.53
CA GLU A 385 14.58 2.28 -3.39
C GLU A 385 14.16 1.80 -4.80
N ALA A 386 13.51 0.63 -4.86
CA ALA A 386 13.20 -0.06 -6.10
C ALA A 386 11.79 -0.63 -6.11
N PHE A 387 11.22 -0.76 -7.30
CA PHE A 387 10.02 -1.54 -7.50
C PHE A 387 10.32 -3.04 -7.49
N PHE A 388 9.32 -3.84 -7.13
CA PHE A 388 9.34 -5.30 -7.27
C PHE A 388 8.04 -5.78 -7.91
N HIS A 389 8.10 -6.87 -8.67
CA HIS A 389 6.91 -7.40 -9.30
C HIS A 389 6.00 -8.05 -8.26
N ARG A 390 4.72 -7.69 -8.30
CA ARG A 390 3.65 -8.23 -7.45
C ARG A 390 2.31 -8.02 -8.16
N GLU A 391 1.60 -9.08 -8.44
CA GLU A 391 0.24 -8.95 -8.99
C GLU A 391 -0.79 -9.25 -7.93
N LEU A 392 -1.42 -8.20 -7.41
CA LEU A 392 -2.56 -8.38 -6.52
C LEU A 392 -3.76 -8.89 -7.32
N PRO A 393 -4.52 -9.87 -6.79
CA PRO A 393 -5.59 -10.55 -7.54
C PRO A 393 -6.81 -9.65 -7.86
N PHE A 394 -6.70 -8.35 -7.67
CA PHE A 394 -7.76 -7.35 -7.82
C PHE A 394 -7.33 -6.10 -8.59
N GLY A 395 -6.16 -6.09 -9.23
CA GLY A 395 -5.58 -4.89 -9.86
C GLY A 395 -6.52 -4.19 -10.84
N ALA A 396 -7.23 -4.92 -11.69
CA ALA A 396 -8.17 -4.36 -12.67
C ALA A 396 -9.39 -3.63 -12.05
N ALA A 397 -9.75 -3.94 -10.80
CA ALA A 397 -10.87 -3.29 -10.13
C ALA A 397 -10.51 -1.93 -9.51
N LEU A 398 -9.21 -1.64 -9.30
CA LEU A 398 -8.77 -0.45 -8.55
C LEU A 398 -9.21 0.87 -9.20
N GLU A 399 -9.16 0.98 -10.51
CA GLU A 399 -9.53 2.22 -11.21
C GLU A 399 -11.01 2.57 -11.01
N THR A 400 -11.90 1.58 -11.10
CA THR A 400 -13.35 1.77 -10.95
C THR A 400 -13.75 2.03 -9.49
N MET A 401 -12.90 1.69 -8.54
CA MET A 401 -13.14 1.90 -7.11
C MET A 401 -12.92 3.35 -6.65
N HIS A 402 -12.37 4.24 -7.50
CA HIS A 402 -12.09 5.63 -7.14
C HIS A 402 -13.12 6.62 -7.74
N PRO A 403 -14.19 7.00 -7.01
CA PRO A 403 -15.24 7.86 -7.56
C PRO A 403 -14.75 9.22 -8.07
N ARG A 404 -13.64 9.73 -7.51
CA ARG A 404 -13.02 10.99 -7.97
C ARG A 404 -12.36 10.83 -9.33
N LEU A 405 -11.73 9.68 -9.60
CA LEU A 405 -11.13 9.37 -10.89
C LEU A 405 -12.22 9.14 -11.94
N VAL A 406 -13.24 8.35 -11.61
CA VAL A 406 -14.40 8.12 -12.49
C VAL A 406 -15.05 9.46 -12.85
N GLY A 407 -15.39 10.29 -11.84
CA GLY A 407 -15.99 11.59 -12.09
C GLY A 407 -15.08 12.58 -12.85
N ALA A 408 -13.76 12.45 -12.77
CA ALA A 408 -12.83 13.25 -13.57
C ALA A 408 -12.85 12.79 -15.05
N ARG A 409 -12.86 11.49 -15.31
CA ARG A 409 -12.98 10.92 -16.67
C ARG A 409 -14.31 11.30 -17.32
N GLU A 410 -15.41 11.28 -16.56
CA GLU A 410 -16.73 11.75 -17.04
C GLU A 410 -16.70 13.23 -17.44
N LEU A 411 -16.07 14.11 -16.63
CA LEU A 411 -15.93 15.53 -16.96
C LEU A 411 -15.08 15.75 -18.22
N MET A 412 -14.05 14.95 -18.42
CA MET A 412 -13.21 14.99 -19.62
C MET A 412 -13.99 14.55 -20.87
N SER A 413 -14.66 13.40 -20.81
CA SER A 413 -15.44 12.89 -21.95
C SER A 413 -16.62 13.79 -22.32
N ALA A 414 -17.20 14.51 -21.34
CA ALA A 414 -18.26 15.49 -21.58
C ALA A 414 -17.74 16.85 -22.11
N GLY A 415 -16.43 17.02 -22.34
CA GLY A 415 -15.84 18.29 -22.76
C GLY A 415 -16.05 19.43 -21.76
N SER A 416 -16.21 19.09 -20.47
CA SER A 416 -16.58 20.05 -19.41
C SER A 416 -15.38 20.84 -18.84
N VAL A 417 -14.18 20.70 -19.42
CA VAL A 417 -12.95 21.34 -18.96
C VAL A 417 -12.48 22.35 -20.00
N THR A 418 -12.31 23.59 -19.61
CA THR A 418 -11.73 24.66 -20.44
C THR A 418 -10.47 25.17 -19.76
N LEU A 419 -9.31 24.96 -20.40
CA LEU A 419 -8.03 25.48 -19.91
C LEU A 419 -7.98 27.01 -20.06
N ALA A 420 -7.36 27.67 -19.10
CA ALA A 420 -7.04 29.09 -19.21
C ALA A 420 -5.96 29.30 -20.28
N ALA A 421 -6.05 30.38 -21.04
CA ALA A 421 -5.14 30.70 -22.15
C ALA A 421 -3.67 30.88 -21.70
N ASP A 422 -3.47 31.31 -20.45
CA ASP A 422 -2.16 31.48 -19.81
C ASP A 422 -1.60 30.18 -19.22
N GLY A 423 -2.33 29.08 -19.30
CA GLY A 423 -1.95 27.80 -18.70
C GLY A 423 -1.95 27.78 -17.16
N ALA A 424 -2.44 28.87 -16.49
CA ALA A 424 -2.41 28.98 -15.04
C ALA A 424 -3.54 28.21 -14.33
N GLY A 425 -4.48 27.62 -15.10
CA GLY A 425 -5.60 26.88 -14.52
C GLY A 425 -6.64 26.44 -15.52
N ALA A 426 -7.82 26.14 -15.02
CA ALA A 426 -8.97 25.73 -15.82
C ALA A 426 -10.32 26.12 -15.19
N VAL A 427 -11.35 26.21 -16.01
CA VAL A 427 -12.76 26.22 -15.59
C VAL A 427 -13.36 24.84 -15.87
N VAL A 428 -13.97 24.25 -14.86
CA VAL A 428 -14.60 22.93 -14.95
C VAL A 428 -16.08 23.03 -14.63
N ARG A 429 -16.94 22.66 -15.57
CA ARG A 429 -18.40 22.63 -15.39
C ARG A 429 -18.82 21.29 -14.81
N SER A 430 -19.52 21.30 -13.68
CA SER A 430 -19.98 20.09 -13.01
C SER A 430 -21.32 20.34 -12.29
N GLY A 431 -22.37 19.59 -12.66
CA GLY A 431 -23.70 19.73 -12.03
C GLY A 431 -24.30 21.12 -12.20
N GLY A 432 -24.10 21.76 -13.36
CA GLY A 432 -24.59 23.11 -13.64
C GLY A 432 -23.81 24.26 -13.00
N VAL A 433 -22.73 23.95 -12.28
CA VAL A 433 -21.87 24.93 -11.60
C VAL A 433 -20.49 24.95 -12.24
N GLU A 434 -19.91 26.16 -12.37
CA GLU A 434 -18.53 26.33 -12.81
C GLU A 434 -17.58 26.36 -11.59
N HIS A 435 -16.55 25.53 -11.64
CA HIS A 435 -15.49 25.46 -10.65
C HIS A 435 -14.19 25.94 -11.26
N ARG A 436 -13.55 26.93 -10.63
CA ARG A 436 -12.23 27.40 -11.04
C ARG A 436 -11.16 26.56 -10.39
N VAL A 437 -10.28 26.00 -11.22
CA VAL A 437 -9.05 25.33 -10.79
C VAL A 437 -7.89 26.27 -11.09
N THR A 438 -6.99 26.46 -10.12
CA THR A 438 -5.76 27.22 -10.30
C THR A 438 -4.57 26.31 -10.01
N PHE A 439 -3.64 26.22 -10.95
CA PHE A 439 -2.39 25.47 -10.80
C PHE A 439 -1.40 26.26 -9.97
N THR A 440 -1.09 25.76 -8.78
CA THR A 440 -0.19 26.42 -7.81
C THR A 440 0.70 25.41 -7.10
N GLN A 441 1.88 25.87 -6.66
CA GLN A 441 2.75 25.08 -5.79
C GLN A 441 2.43 25.41 -4.31
N PRO A 442 2.45 24.46 -3.39
CA PRO A 442 2.71 23.03 -3.59
C PRO A 442 1.46 22.23 -4.02
N HIS A 443 0.27 22.81 -4.03
CA HIS A 443 -0.98 22.13 -4.35
C HIS A 443 -1.91 23.01 -5.18
N ASP A 444 -2.44 22.47 -6.27
CA ASP A 444 -3.49 23.12 -7.04
C ASP A 444 -4.74 23.35 -6.20
N THR A 445 -5.43 24.45 -6.46
CA THR A 445 -6.63 24.85 -5.73
C THR A 445 -7.89 24.69 -6.57
N CYS A 446 -9.05 24.61 -5.91
CA CYS A 446 -10.35 24.56 -6.58
C CYS A 446 -11.43 25.24 -5.73
N THR A 447 -12.39 25.87 -6.38
CA THR A 447 -13.53 26.52 -5.69
C THR A 447 -14.63 25.57 -5.25
N CYS A 448 -14.49 24.24 -5.46
CA CYS A 448 -15.53 23.27 -5.10
C CYS A 448 -15.61 23.01 -3.59
N PRO A 449 -16.78 22.54 -3.07
CA PRO A 449 -16.96 22.24 -1.66
C PRO A 449 -15.99 21.20 -1.11
N TRP A 450 -15.59 20.20 -1.93
CA TRP A 450 -14.57 19.22 -1.54
C TRP A 450 -13.23 19.91 -1.21
N TRP A 451 -12.76 20.81 -2.10
CA TRP A 451 -11.55 21.54 -1.87
C TRP A 451 -11.66 22.45 -0.64
N GLY A 452 -12.78 23.18 -0.51
CA GLY A 452 -13.02 24.03 0.66
C GLY A 452 -12.91 23.27 1.97
N LYS A 453 -13.38 22.01 2.01
CA LYS A 453 -13.36 21.16 3.18
C LYS A 453 -11.99 20.55 3.48
N TYR A 454 -11.28 20.07 2.46
CA TYR A 454 -10.07 19.24 2.65
C TYR A 454 -8.77 19.93 2.26
N ARG A 455 -8.82 21.03 1.49
CA ARG A 455 -7.66 21.85 1.10
C ARG A 455 -6.44 21.04 0.64
N GLY A 456 -6.66 20.02 -0.20
CA GLY A 456 -5.62 19.14 -0.72
C GLY A 456 -5.12 18.03 0.22
N THR A 457 -5.47 18.05 1.52
CA THR A 457 -5.01 17.02 2.48
C THR A 457 -5.50 15.62 2.19
N ARG A 458 -6.46 15.45 1.25
CA ARG A 458 -6.98 14.17 0.78
C ARG A 458 -6.75 13.97 -0.72
N GLY A 459 -5.68 14.52 -1.25
CA GLY A 459 -5.39 14.53 -2.67
C GLY A 459 -6.36 15.41 -3.49
N PRO A 460 -6.29 15.38 -4.82
CA PRO A 460 -7.09 16.24 -5.71
C PRO A 460 -8.59 15.91 -5.66
N CYS A 461 -9.43 16.92 -5.84
CA CYS A 461 -10.83 16.71 -6.17
C CYS A 461 -10.98 16.29 -7.65
N LYS A 462 -12.15 15.81 -8.05
CA LYS A 462 -12.40 15.42 -9.46
C LYS A 462 -12.15 16.55 -10.47
N HIS A 463 -12.39 17.81 -10.09
CA HIS A 463 -12.18 18.98 -10.96
C HIS A 463 -10.70 19.27 -11.16
N VAL A 464 -9.90 19.24 -10.08
CA VAL A 464 -8.43 19.38 -10.18
C VAL A 464 -7.86 18.25 -11.02
N LEU A 465 -8.32 17.01 -10.80
CA LEU A 465 -7.89 15.85 -11.57
C LEU A 465 -8.17 16.00 -13.06
N ALA A 466 -9.42 16.37 -13.42
CA ALA A 466 -9.82 16.61 -14.81
C ALA A 466 -9.02 17.74 -15.46
N ALA A 467 -8.80 18.85 -14.72
CA ALA A 467 -8.00 19.97 -15.21
C ALA A 467 -6.52 19.59 -15.46
N ARG A 468 -5.91 18.79 -14.57
CA ARG A 468 -4.55 18.28 -14.75
C ARG A 468 -4.42 17.38 -15.97
N VAL A 469 -5.36 16.46 -16.14
CA VAL A 469 -5.37 15.55 -17.31
C VAL A 469 -5.50 16.38 -18.59
N ALA A 470 -6.43 17.36 -18.63
CA ALA A 470 -6.59 18.24 -19.78
C ALA A 470 -5.34 19.07 -20.10
N ALA A 471 -4.56 19.44 -19.08
CA ALA A 471 -3.34 20.21 -19.23
C ALA A 471 -2.08 19.34 -19.48
N GLY A 472 -2.20 18.00 -19.57
CA GLY A 472 -1.06 17.10 -19.64
C GLY A 472 -0.23 17.05 -18.34
N ARG A 473 -0.82 17.43 -17.20
CA ARG A 473 -0.15 17.59 -15.89
C ARG A 473 -0.63 16.57 -14.85
N ALA A 474 -1.07 15.39 -15.28
CA ALA A 474 -1.65 14.41 -14.38
C ALA A 474 -0.72 14.05 -13.21
N ASN A 475 0.57 14.00 -13.44
CA ASN A 475 1.62 13.64 -12.47
C ASN A 475 2.31 14.83 -11.76
N ASP A 476 2.03 16.08 -12.14
CA ASP A 476 2.81 17.25 -11.68
C ASP A 476 2.63 17.60 -10.19
N ALA A 477 1.68 17.02 -9.50
CA ALA A 477 1.38 17.40 -8.12
C ALA A 477 1.65 16.26 -7.14
N ARG A 478 2.89 16.13 -6.71
CA ARG A 478 3.26 15.36 -5.52
C ARG A 478 3.05 16.20 -4.28
N PRO A 479 2.38 15.72 -3.23
CA PRO A 479 2.45 16.37 -1.94
C PRO A 479 3.90 16.27 -1.43
N GLY A 480 4.62 17.39 -1.41
CA GLY A 480 5.94 17.43 -0.79
C GLY A 480 7.15 17.72 -1.70
N SER A 481 7.02 17.80 -3.03
CA SER A 481 8.16 18.27 -3.84
C SER A 481 8.40 19.76 -3.64
N VAL A 482 9.26 20.10 -2.71
CA VAL A 482 9.97 21.36 -2.75
C VAL A 482 10.88 21.28 -3.97
N ALA A 483 10.69 22.18 -4.93
CA ALA A 483 11.58 22.29 -6.07
C ALA A 483 13.03 22.33 -5.56
N ALA A 484 13.84 21.36 -6.00
CA ALA A 484 15.28 21.45 -5.79
C ALA A 484 15.75 22.70 -6.53
N GLY A 485 16.02 23.76 -5.75
CA GLY A 485 16.63 24.96 -6.27
C GLY A 485 17.89 24.58 -7.02
N SER A 486 18.01 25.08 -8.25
CA SER A 486 19.19 24.97 -9.09
C SER A 486 20.45 25.23 -8.24
N ALA A 487 21.28 24.21 -8.08
CA ALA A 487 22.60 24.35 -7.50
C ALA A 487 23.36 25.31 -8.38
N GLY A 488 23.54 26.55 -7.90
CA GLY A 488 24.42 27.52 -8.49
C GLY A 488 25.84 27.01 -8.46
N ASP A 489 26.50 27.09 -9.61
CA ASP A 489 27.91 26.87 -9.83
C ASP A 489 28.75 27.53 -8.70
N VAL A 490 29.48 26.71 -7.96
CA VAL A 490 30.55 27.18 -7.07
C VAL A 490 31.85 27.12 -7.87
N PRO A 491 32.51 28.28 -8.15
CA PRO A 491 33.78 28.24 -8.87
C PRO A 491 34.87 27.60 -8.02
N GLY A 492 35.67 26.77 -8.69
CA GLY A 492 36.74 26.00 -8.11
C GLY A 492 37.76 26.78 -7.30
N ARG A 493 38.12 26.27 -6.14
CA ARG A 493 39.35 26.64 -5.45
C ARG A 493 40.49 25.72 -5.91
N ALA A 494 41.47 26.39 -6.51
CA ALA A 494 42.72 25.80 -6.93
C ALA A 494 43.51 25.17 -5.78
N ALA A 495 44.06 24.00 -6.06
CA ALA A 495 45.01 23.31 -5.22
C ALA A 495 46.34 24.10 -5.12
N ALA A 496 46.86 24.27 -3.92
CA ALA A 496 48.28 24.53 -3.70
C ALA A 496 48.84 23.44 -2.79
N ARG A 497 49.81 22.72 -3.33
CA ARG A 497 50.85 21.96 -2.61
C ARG A 497 52.04 22.91 -2.35
N PRO A 498 52.96 22.62 -1.50
CA PRO A 498 53.57 21.35 -1.13
C PRO A 498 53.19 20.74 0.21
#